data_46a55fa24e05b0b66549e1b54e4f2a7a
#
_entry.id   46a55fa24e05b0b66549e1b54e4f2a7a
#
_cell.length_a   1.000
_cell.length_b   1.000
_cell.length_c   1.000
_cell.angle_alpha   90.00
_cell.angle_beta   90.00
_cell.angle_gamma   90.00
#
_symmetry.space_group_name_H-M   'P 1'
#
loop_
_entity.id
_entity.type
_entity.pdbx_description
1 polymer ?
#
loop_
_entity_poly.entity_id
_entity_poly.type
_entity_poly.pdbx_seq_one_letter_code
_entity_poly.pdbx_strand_id
1 'polypeptide(L)'
;GGPISILILSMFFPELFNGAGPDAIWRGLSTLAGSWIGGGANQAAMLEIFEYNPQKYGGMVLVDIVVANIWMAMILFGIGKKKSINKWLKADTSAIEELKEKVTSFSNSTKRIPNLTDYMVLLAIAFGTVGLSHLGAEYISEFLTSNFEAVADKSSGLSSFASKFFWMISIATFIGIGLSFTKAKNFEGVGASKIG
;
A
#
# COMPACT_ATOMS: atom_id res chain seq x y z
N GLY A 1 -15.20 -5.99 5.51
CA GLY A 1 -16.11 -6.02 4.35
C GLY A 1 -15.77 -7.08 3.33
N GLY A 2 -14.51 -7.16 2.83
CA GLY A 2 -14.12 -8.00 1.70
C GLY A 2 -14.55 -9.48 1.78
N PRO A 3 -14.20 -10.23 2.84
CA PRO A 3 -14.60 -11.62 2.95
C PRO A 3 -16.11 -11.85 2.94
N ILE A 4 -16.86 -10.96 3.61
CA ILE A 4 -18.33 -11.04 3.65
C ILE A 4 -18.91 -10.75 2.27
N SER A 5 -18.39 -9.76 1.55
CA SER A 5 -18.84 -9.46 0.19
C SER A 5 -18.58 -10.63 -0.77
N ILE A 6 -17.43 -11.29 -0.64
CA ILE A 6 -17.10 -12.47 -1.44
C ILE A 6 -18.07 -13.62 -1.14
N LEU A 7 -18.35 -13.88 0.14
CA LEU A 7 -19.31 -14.91 0.54
C LEU A 7 -20.72 -14.63 -0.03
N ILE A 8 -21.19 -13.40 0.11
CA ILE A 8 -22.51 -13.01 -0.42
C ILE A 8 -22.54 -13.17 -1.95
N LEU A 9 -21.54 -12.63 -2.65
CA LEU A 9 -21.49 -12.72 -4.12
C LEU A 9 -21.33 -14.15 -4.62
N SER A 10 -20.59 -15.01 -3.91
CA SER A 10 -20.45 -16.41 -4.29
C SER A 10 -21.74 -17.21 -4.16
N MET A 11 -22.68 -16.77 -3.31
CA MET A 11 -24.02 -17.39 -3.22
C MET A 11 -24.88 -17.07 -4.45
N PHE A 12 -24.73 -15.87 -5.04
CA PHE A 12 -25.51 -15.43 -6.21
C PHE A 12 -24.82 -15.77 -7.54
N PHE A 13 -23.49 -15.81 -7.54
CA PHE A 13 -22.66 -15.99 -8.73
C PHE A 13 -21.54 -17.01 -8.47
N PRO A 14 -21.87 -18.29 -8.16
CA PRO A 14 -20.86 -19.28 -7.79
C PRO A 14 -19.84 -19.51 -8.91
N GLU A 15 -20.24 -19.42 -10.18
CA GLU A 15 -19.37 -19.63 -11.32
C GLU A 15 -18.23 -18.60 -11.43
N LEU A 16 -18.44 -17.39 -10.93
CA LEU A 16 -17.43 -16.35 -10.93
C LEU A 16 -16.31 -16.57 -9.89
N PHE A 17 -16.62 -17.30 -8.82
CA PHE A 17 -15.69 -17.50 -7.71
C PHE A 17 -15.07 -18.91 -7.68
N ASN A 18 -15.61 -19.85 -8.51
CA ASN A 18 -15.08 -21.19 -8.65
C ASN A 18 -13.97 -21.20 -9.72
N GLY A 19 -12.75 -21.47 -9.31
CA GLY A 19 -11.63 -21.61 -10.20
C GLY A 19 -10.29 -21.66 -9.47
N ALA A 20 -9.45 -22.61 -9.84
CA ALA A 20 -8.10 -22.77 -9.28
C ALA A 20 -7.01 -22.18 -10.19
N GLY A 21 -7.35 -21.90 -11.47
CA GLY A 21 -6.39 -21.43 -12.47
C GLY A 21 -5.99 -19.96 -12.33
N PRO A 22 -4.97 -19.52 -13.08
CA PRO A 22 -4.48 -18.13 -13.08
C PRO A 22 -5.54 -17.10 -13.44
N ASP A 23 -6.60 -17.51 -14.12
CA ASP A 23 -7.72 -16.68 -14.57
C ASP A 23 -8.83 -16.55 -13.52
N ALA A 24 -8.71 -17.21 -12.38
CA ALA A 24 -9.73 -17.18 -11.34
C ALA A 24 -9.97 -15.74 -10.84
N ILE A 25 -11.24 -15.35 -10.79
CA ILE A 25 -11.64 -13.97 -10.43
C ILE A 25 -11.17 -13.60 -9.02
N TRP A 26 -11.17 -14.54 -8.07
CA TRP A 26 -10.70 -14.28 -6.72
C TRP A 26 -9.22 -13.83 -6.67
N ARG A 27 -8.38 -14.33 -7.59
CA ARG A 27 -6.99 -13.89 -7.74
C ARG A 27 -6.91 -12.44 -8.20
N GLY A 28 -7.73 -12.06 -9.17
CA GLY A 28 -7.86 -10.67 -9.59
C GLY A 28 -8.40 -9.75 -8.50
N LEU A 29 -9.40 -10.20 -7.74
CA LEU A 29 -9.92 -9.45 -6.59
C LEU A 29 -8.89 -9.28 -5.48
N SER A 30 -7.97 -10.23 -5.32
CA SER A 30 -6.85 -10.09 -4.37
C SER A 30 -5.91 -8.96 -4.79
N THR A 31 -5.68 -8.73 -6.09
CA THR A 31 -4.90 -7.58 -6.56
C THR A 31 -5.60 -6.25 -6.22
N LEU A 32 -6.92 -6.17 -6.41
CA LEU A 32 -7.70 -5.00 -6.02
C LEU A 32 -7.62 -4.74 -4.51
N ALA A 33 -7.75 -5.79 -3.70
CA ALA A 33 -7.60 -5.67 -2.24
C ALA A 33 -6.21 -5.13 -1.88
N GLY A 34 -5.15 -5.59 -2.54
CA GLY A 34 -3.79 -5.08 -2.38
C GLY A 34 -3.69 -3.58 -2.65
N SER A 35 -4.29 -3.11 -3.74
CA SER A 35 -4.33 -1.68 -4.09
C SER A 35 -4.99 -0.83 -3.00
N TRP A 36 -6.13 -1.27 -2.48
CA TRP A 36 -6.88 -0.54 -1.45
C TRP A 36 -6.22 -0.55 -0.06
N ILE A 37 -5.34 -1.52 0.19
CA ILE A 37 -4.59 -1.60 1.45
C ILE A 37 -3.31 -0.77 1.39
N GLY A 38 -2.59 -0.79 0.26
CA GLY A 38 -1.27 -0.18 0.17
C GLY A 38 -0.87 0.39 -1.19
N GLY A 39 -1.84 0.60 -2.11
CA GLY A 39 -1.59 1.22 -3.41
C GLY A 39 -1.05 0.28 -4.48
N GLY A 40 -0.62 0.84 -5.61
CA GLY A 40 -0.22 0.08 -6.79
C GLY A 40 0.92 -0.91 -6.59
N ALA A 41 1.84 -0.62 -5.67
CA ALA A 41 2.92 -1.53 -5.31
C ALA A 41 2.38 -2.83 -4.68
N ASN A 42 1.44 -2.72 -3.74
CA ASN A 42 0.80 -3.88 -3.14
C ASN A 42 -0.09 -4.62 -4.15
N GLN A 43 -0.71 -3.90 -5.08
CA GLN A 43 -1.47 -4.50 -6.17
C GLN A 43 -0.59 -5.40 -7.04
N ALA A 44 0.61 -4.92 -7.40
CA ALA A 44 1.58 -5.70 -8.15
C ALA A 44 2.12 -6.90 -7.33
N ALA A 45 2.34 -6.73 -6.04
CA ALA A 45 2.74 -7.84 -5.17
C ALA A 45 1.67 -8.95 -5.13
N MET A 46 0.39 -8.58 -5.02
CA MET A 46 -0.70 -9.55 -5.03
C MET A 46 -0.85 -10.26 -6.37
N LEU A 47 -0.50 -9.60 -7.48
CA LEU A 47 -0.44 -10.24 -8.79
C LEU A 47 0.54 -11.41 -8.80
N GLU A 48 1.74 -11.20 -8.24
CA GLU A 48 2.78 -12.24 -8.16
C GLU A 48 2.43 -13.34 -7.14
N ILE A 49 2.04 -12.93 -5.92
CA ILE A 49 1.76 -13.86 -4.81
C ILE A 49 0.60 -14.81 -5.16
N PHE A 50 -0.45 -14.29 -5.77
CA PHE A 50 -1.62 -15.07 -6.15
C PHE A 50 -1.57 -15.59 -7.59
N GLU A 51 -0.47 -15.41 -8.29
CA GLU A 51 -0.26 -15.90 -9.66
C GLU A 51 -1.44 -15.59 -10.58
N TYR A 52 -2.00 -14.37 -10.50
CA TYR A 52 -3.06 -13.95 -11.39
C TYR A 52 -2.52 -13.71 -12.79
N ASN A 53 -3.33 -14.02 -13.82
CA ASN A 53 -2.93 -13.87 -15.22
C ASN A 53 -2.55 -12.41 -15.54
N PRO A 54 -1.27 -12.13 -15.91
CA PRO A 54 -0.82 -10.76 -16.20
C PRO A 54 -1.56 -10.11 -17.37
N GLN A 55 -2.06 -10.91 -18.35
CA GLN A 55 -2.80 -10.38 -19.50
C GLN A 55 -4.16 -9.83 -19.08
N LYS A 56 -4.76 -10.34 -18.01
CA LYS A 56 -6.04 -9.89 -17.46
C LYS A 56 -5.87 -8.82 -16.37
N TYR A 57 -4.67 -8.63 -15.88
CA TYR A 57 -4.38 -7.67 -14.80
C TYR A 57 -4.77 -6.23 -15.14
N GLY A 58 -4.56 -5.81 -16.41
CA GLY A 58 -4.98 -4.50 -16.88
C GLY A 58 -6.48 -4.21 -16.70
N GLY A 59 -7.31 -5.24 -16.81
CA GLY A 59 -8.75 -5.15 -16.51
C GLY A 59 -9.01 -4.85 -15.04
N MET A 60 -8.28 -5.47 -14.11
CA MET A 60 -8.39 -5.20 -12.69
C MET A 60 -7.93 -3.80 -12.32
N VAL A 61 -6.84 -3.31 -12.94
CA VAL A 61 -6.38 -1.93 -12.78
C VAL A 61 -7.45 -0.93 -13.24
N LEU A 62 -8.11 -1.20 -14.36
CA LEU A 62 -9.19 -0.35 -14.85
C LEU A 62 -10.38 -0.32 -13.87
N VAL A 63 -10.79 -1.46 -13.36
CA VAL A 63 -11.86 -1.55 -12.35
C VAL A 63 -11.46 -0.79 -11.10
N ASP A 64 -10.22 -0.93 -10.64
CA ASP A 64 -9.70 -0.19 -9.47
C ASP A 64 -9.82 1.32 -9.67
N ILE A 65 -9.32 1.84 -10.79
CA ILE A 65 -9.39 3.27 -11.11
C ILE A 65 -10.83 3.78 -11.13
N VAL A 66 -11.73 3.07 -11.80
CA VAL A 66 -13.14 3.51 -11.91
C VAL A 66 -13.82 3.51 -10.54
N VAL A 67 -13.70 2.42 -9.79
CA VAL A 67 -14.33 2.28 -8.47
C VAL A 67 -13.73 3.28 -7.48
N ALA A 68 -12.40 3.46 -7.48
CA ALA A 68 -11.73 4.42 -6.62
C ALA A 68 -12.19 5.87 -6.90
N ASN A 69 -12.35 6.24 -8.16
CA ASN A 69 -12.84 7.59 -8.52
C ASN A 69 -14.30 7.81 -8.09
N ILE A 70 -15.17 6.82 -8.28
CA ILE A 70 -16.57 6.89 -7.80
C ILE A 70 -16.58 7.02 -6.28
N TRP A 71 -15.79 6.21 -5.58
CA TRP A 71 -15.70 6.25 -4.11
C TRP A 71 -15.16 7.58 -3.61
N MET A 72 -14.11 8.11 -4.26
CA MET A 72 -13.55 9.42 -3.96
C MET A 72 -14.58 10.53 -4.12
N ALA A 73 -15.37 10.52 -5.20
CA ALA A 73 -16.45 11.49 -5.42
C ALA A 73 -17.51 11.43 -4.29
N MET A 74 -17.87 10.22 -3.86
CA MET A 74 -18.79 10.03 -2.73
C MET A 74 -18.23 10.58 -1.42
N ILE A 75 -16.96 10.33 -1.13
CA ILE A 75 -16.29 10.84 0.07
C ILE A 75 -16.21 12.37 0.03
N LEU A 76 -15.80 12.96 -1.09
CA LEU A 76 -15.71 14.42 -1.23
C LEU A 76 -17.06 15.10 -1.04
N PHE A 77 -18.13 14.51 -1.58
CA PHE A 77 -19.50 14.97 -1.32
C PHE A 77 -19.83 14.89 0.18
N GLY A 78 -19.44 13.80 0.85
CA GLY A 78 -19.64 13.60 2.29
C GLY A 78 -18.86 14.63 3.13
N ILE A 79 -17.64 14.98 2.74
CA ILE A 79 -16.81 15.99 3.42
C ILE A 79 -17.51 17.36 3.42
N GLY A 80 -18.14 17.74 2.32
CA GLY A 80 -18.93 18.97 2.23
C GLY A 80 -20.08 19.01 3.24
N LYS A 81 -20.56 17.86 3.69
CA LYS A 81 -21.66 17.72 4.68
C LYS A 81 -21.19 17.19 6.04
N LYS A 82 -19.87 17.26 6.33
CA LYS A 82 -19.24 16.70 7.54
C LYS A 82 -20.02 17.01 8.83
N LYS A 83 -20.44 18.26 9.03
CA LYS A 83 -21.17 18.67 10.26
C LYS A 83 -22.50 17.91 10.43
N SER A 84 -23.26 17.76 9.36
CA SER A 84 -24.55 17.06 9.37
C SER A 84 -24.36 15.56 9.57
N ILE A 85 -23.37 14.98 8.90
CA ILE A 85 -23.07 13.54 9.01
C ILE A 85 -22.58 13.20 10.42
N ASN A 86 -21.65 13.98 10.98
CA ASN A 86 -21.14 13.77 12.34
C ASN A 86 -22.25 13.91 13.39
N LYS A 87 -23.16 14.87 13.20
CA LYS A 87 -24.32 15.04 14.09
C LYS A 87 -25.27 13.84 14.00
N TRP A 88 -25.51 13.33 12.81
CA TRP A 88 -26.36 12.16 12.58
C TRP A 88 -25.76 10.87 13.16
N LEU A 89 -24.45 10.68 12.96
CA LEU A 89 -23.73 9.52 13.48
C LEU A 89 -23.34 9.64 14.95
N LYS A 90 -23.59 10.80 15.59
CA LYS A 90 -23.11 11.11 16.96
C LYS A 90 -21.61 10.82 17.13
N ALA A 91 -20.82 11.10 16.08
CA ALA A 91 -19.41 10.79 16.04
C ALA A 91 -18.63 11.73 16.96
N ASP A 92 -17.78 11.16 17.82
CA ASP A 92 -16.76 11.90 18.54
C ASP A 92 -15.56 12.15 17.61
N THR A 93 -15.29 13.42 17.32
CA THR A 93 -14.20 13.85 16.44
C THR A 93 -13.02 14.46 17.19
N SER A 94 -13.03 14.43 18.52
CA SER A 94 -12.03 15.09 19.38
C SER A 94 -10.62 14.59 19.10
N ALA A 95 -10.44 13.27 19.02
CA ALA A 95 -9.13 12.66 18.73
C ALA A 95 -8.57 13.03 17.33
N ILE A 96 -9.48 13.17 16.34
CA ILE A 96 -9.09 13.56 14.99
C ILE A 96 -8.68 15.04 14.95
N GLU A 97 -9.38 15.88 15.69
CA GLU A 97 -9.08 17.30 15.76
C GLU A 97 -7.77 17.56 16.51
N GLU A 98 -7.53 16.84 17.62
CA GLU A 98 -6.26 16.88 18.34
C GLU A 98 -5.08 16.41 17.45
N LEU A 99 -5.25 15.30 16.72
CA LEU A 99 -4.24 14.81 15.78
C LEU A 99 -3.95 15.85 14.69
N LYS A 100 -4.99 16.44 14.12
CA LYS A 100 -4.88 17.47 13.07
C LYS A 100 -4.10 18.68 13.60
N GLU A 101 -4.37 19.10 14.82
CA GLU A 101 -3.69 20.23 15.46
C GLU A 101 -2.21 19.92 15.68
N LYS A 102 -1.88 18.72 16.19
CA LYS A 102 -0.50 18.25 16.36
C LYS A 102 0.27 18.19 15.04
N VAL A 103 -0.33 17.61 14.00
CA VAL A 103 0.28 17.52 12.66
C VAL A 103 0.48 18.89 12.03
N THR A 104 -0.51 19.78 12.16
CA THR A 104 -0.42 21.14 11.63
C THR A 104 0.65 21.94 12.36
N SER A 105 0.71 21.82 13.66
CA SER A 105 1.73 22.48 14.49
C SER A 105 3.13 21.99 14.12
N PHE A 106 3.32 20.68 14.00
CA PHE A 106 4.60 20.11 13.56
C PHE A 106 4.98 20.58 12.15
N SER A 107 4.06 20.51 11.19
CA SER A 107 4.30 20.97 9.83
C SER A 107 4.69 22.43 9.77
N ASN A 108 4.00 23.30 10.53
CA ASN A 108 4.31 24.73 10.59
C ASN A 108 5.65 25.01 11.27
N SER A 109 6.02 24.25 12.30
CA SER A 109 7.29 24.43 13.01
C SER A 109 8.52 24.01 12.21
N THR A 110 8.34 23.07 11.28
CA THR A 110 9.43 22.59 10.42
C THR A 110 9.46 23.24 9.03
N LYS A 111 8.39 23.96 8.67
CA LYS A 111 8.24 24.56 7.34
C LYS A 111 9.38 25.55 7.03
N ARG A 112 10.06 25.33 5.93
CA ARG A 112 11.09 26.22 5.41
C ARG A 112 11.10 26.22 3.88
N ILE A 113 11.70 27.23 3.28
CA ILE A 113 11.88 27.30 1.83
C ILE A 113 12.95 26.28 1.44
N PRO A 114 12.63 25.28 0.57
CA PRO A 114 13.59 24.30 0.14
C PRO A 114 14.69 24.90 -0.71
N ASN A 115 15.91 24.44 -0.53
CA ASN A 115 17.05 24.75 -1.39
C ASN A 115 17.48 23.53 -2.19
N LEU A 116 18.41 23.71 -3.13
CA LEU A 116 18.88 22.61 -3.99
C LEU A 116 19.47 21.46 -3.17
N THR A 117 20.19 21.77 -2.10
CA THR A 117 20.78 20.75 -1.21
C THR A 117 19.70 19.90 -0.56
N ASP A 118 18.58 20.49 -0.16
CA ASP A 118 17.45 19.74 0.42
C ASP A 118 16.90 18.70 -0.56
N TYR A 119 16.70 19.09 -1.82
CA TYR A 119 16.24 18.18 -2.86
C TYR A 119 17.25 17.08 -3.15
N MET A 120 18.54 17.40 -3.20
CA MET A 120 19.59 16.41 -3.41
C MET A 120 19.63 15.39 -2.26
N VAL A 121 19.51 15.85 -1.00
CA VAL A 121 19.46 14.96 0.17
C VAL A 121 18.21 14.10 0.16
N LEU A 122 17.05 14.63 -0.18
CA LEU A 122 15.81 13.86 -0.31
C LEU A 122 15.94 12.76 -1.36
N LEU A 123 16.44 13.12 -2.54
CA LEU A 123 16.66 12.13 -3.61
C LEU A 123 17.70 11.07 -3.20
N ALA A 124 18.79 11.48 -2.55
CA ALA A 124 19.80 10.55 -2.05
C ALA A 124 19.21 9.56 -1.02
N ILE A 125 18.38 10.03 -0.10
CA ILE A 125 17.68 9.17 0.86
C ILE A 125 16.72 8.24 0.13
N ALA A 126 15.90 8.75 -0.80
CA ALA A 126 14.92 7.95 -1.53
C ALA A 126 15.60 6.86 -2.37
N PHE A 127 16.53 7.23 -3.25
CA PHE A 127 17.25 6.27 -4.10
C PHE A 127 18.15 5.33 -3.29
N GLY A 128 18.79 5.83 -2.24
CA GLY A 128 19.60 5.01 -1.33
C GLY A 128 18.75 3.96 -0.63
N THR A 129 17.58 4.34 -0.13
CA THR A 129 16.62 3.40 0.50
C THR A 129 16.16 2.34 -0.50
N VAL A 130 15.77 2.75 -1.71
CA VAL A 130 15.35 1.81 -2.76
C VAL A 130 16.49 0.87 -3.15
N GLY A 131 17.70 1.40 -3.37
CA GLY A 131 18.86 0.58 -3.73
C GLY A 131 19.23 -0.44 -2.66
N LEU A 132 19.29 -0.01 -1.39
CA LEU A 132 19.55 -0.93 -0.27
C LEU A 132 18.43 -1.97 -0.11
N SER A 133 17.17 -1.59 -0.35
CA SER A 133 16.04 -2.50 -0.28
C SER A 133 16.10 -3.55 -1.39
N HIS A 134 16.48 -3.17 -2.60
CA HIS A 134 16.69 -4.13 -3.70
C HIS A 134 17.80 -5.12 -3.40
N LEU A 135 18.97 -4.64 -2.99
CA LEU A 135 20.10 -5.51 -2.66
C LEU A 135 19.76 -6.45 -1.50
N GLY A 136 19.15 -5.93 -0.44
CA GLY A 136 18.75 -6.73 0.71
C GLY A 136 17.68 -7.76 0.35
N ALA A 137 16.70 -7.39 -0.46
CA ALA A 137 15.63 -8.28 -0.90
C ALA A 137 16.16 -9.44 -1.76
N GLU A 138 17.08 -9.15 -2.67
CA GLU A 138 17.72 -10.17 -3.49
C GLU A 138 18.47 -11.19 -2.63
N TYR A 139 19.34 -10.70 -1.75
CA TYR A 139 20.13 -11.56 -0.86
C TYR A 139 19.25 -12.41 0.06
N ILE A 140 18.22 -11.83 0.69
CA ILE A 140 17.35 -12.55 1.62
C ILE A 140 16.49 -13.58 0.87
N SER A 141 15.90 -13.20 -0.26
CA SER A 141 15.08 -14.11 -1.07
C SER A 141 15.90 -15.31 -1.55
N GLU A 142 17.10 -15.09 -2.06
CA GLU A 142 18.00 -16.17 -2.51
C GLU A 142 18.46 -17.06 -1.35
N PHE A 143 18.82 -16.47 -0.22
CA PHE A 143 19.18 -17.21 0.98
C PHE A 143 18.05 -18.12 1.46
N LEU A 144 16.81 -17.59 1.53
CA LEU A 144 15.66 -18.35 2.01
C LEU A 144 15.26 -19.47 1.04
N THR A 145 15.23 -19.20 -0.26
CA THR A 145 14.87 -20.21 -1.26
C THR A 145 15.92 -21.33 -1.38
N SER A 146 17.20 -21.01 -1.13
CA SER A 146 18.28 -22.00 -1.20
C SER A 146 18.40 -22.88 0.04
N ASN A 147 17.96 -22.38 1.20
CA ASN A 147 18.15 -23.08 2.47
C ASN A 147 16.85 -23.68 3.07
N PHE A 148 15.67 -23.28 2.57
CA PHE A 148 14.40 -23.72 3.11
C PHE A 148 13.45 -24.19 2.00
N GLU A 149 13.30 -25.52 1.86
CA GLU A 149 12.41 -26.14 0.86
C GLU A 149 10.97 -25.65 0.98
N ALA A 150 10.47 -25.42 2.21
CA ALA A 150 9.13 -24.92 2.45
C ALA A 150 8.89 -23.50 1.88
N VAL A 151 9.94 -22.69 1.70
CA VAL A 151 9.86 -21.38 1.06
C VAL A 151 9.94 -21.51 -0.45
N ALA A 152 10.74 -22.45 -0.96
CA ALA A 152 10.88 -22.73 -2.38
C ALA A 152 9.62 -23.42 -2.96
N ASP A 153 8.85 -24.15 -2.14
CA ASP A 153 7.62 -24.83 -2.56
C ASP A 153 6.47 -23.80 -2.68
N LYS A 154 6.03 -23.58 -3.92
CA LYS A 154 4.92 -22.67 -4.24
C LYS A 154 3.56 -23.08 -3.65
N SER A 155 3.39 -24.36 -3.29
CA SER A 155 2.17 -24.84 -2.63
C SER A 155 2.15 -24.54 -1.13
N SER A 156 3.28 -24.18 -0.57
CA SER A 156 3.45 -23.82 0.83
C SER A 156 2.88 -22.43 1.14
N GLY A 157 2.25 -22.25 2.29
CA GLY A 157 1.86 -20.93 2.81
C GLY A 157 3.05 -20.00 3.09
N LEU A 158 4.28 -20.50 3.02
CA LEU A 158 5.51 -19.75 3.20
C LEU A 158 6.13 -19.25 1.88
N SER A 159 5.55 -19.59 0.75
CA SER A 159 6.05 -19.20 -0.58
C SER A 159 6.13 -17.68 -0.79
N SER A 160 5.33 -16.89 -0.07
CA SER A 160 5.42 -15.43 -0.07
C SER A 160 6.77 -14.90 0.36
N PHE A 161 7.51 -15.63 1.21
CA PHE A 161 8.87 -15.27 1.64
C PHE A 161 9.93 -15.53 0.56
N ALA A 162 9.60 -16.23 -0.53
CA ALA A 162 10.44 -16.32 -1.72
C ALA A 162 10.39 -15.03 -2.56
N SER A 163 9.39 -14.18 -2.39
CA SER A 163 9.21 -12.98 -3.20
C SER A 163 10.25 -11.91 -2.87
N LYS A 164 11.08 -11.54 -3.86
CA LYS A 164 11.99 -10.39 -3.76
C LYS A 164 11.23 -9.10 -3.47
N PHE A 165 10.04 -8.94 -4.05
CA PHE A 165 9.21 -7.76 -3.86
C PHE A 165 8.71 -7.61 -2.41
N PHE A 166 8.32 -8.72 -1.77
CA PHE A 166 7.94 -8.73 -0.35
C PHE A 166 9.07 -8.18 0.53
N TRP A 167 10.29 -8.65 0.34
CA TRP A 167 11.45 -8.20 1.11
C TRP A 167 11.84 -6.76 0.79
N MET A 168 11.75 -6.37 -0.48
CA MET A 168 12.03 -4.99 -0.88
C MET A 168 11.13 -3.99 -0.14
N ILE A 169 9.82 -4.22 -0.12
CA ILE A 169 8.89 -3.34 0.59
C ILE A 169 9.14 -3.39 2.10
N SER A 170 9.36 -4.58 2.65
CA SER A 170 9.61 -4.75 4.09
C SER A 170 10.85 -3.97 4.52
N ILE A 171 11.97 -4.12 3.82
CA ILE A 171 13.22 -3.40 4.12
C ILE A 171 13.03 -1.89 3.96
N ALA A 172 12.40 -1.44 2.87
CA ALA A 172 12.11 -0.02 2.66
C ALA A 172 11.27 0.56 3.81
N THR A 173 10.27 -0.19 4.27
CA THR A 173 9.44 0.20 5.41
C THR A 173 10.25 0.31 6.69
N PHE A 174 11.09 -0.69 7.00
CA PHE A 174 11.96 -0.66 8.20
C PHE A 174 12.96 0.49 8.15
N ILE A 175 13.57 0.76 7.00
CA ILE A 175 14.45 1.92 6.82
C ILE A 175 13.65 3.22 7.04
N GLY A 176 12.46 3.34 6.47
CA GLY A 176 11.59 4.51 6.64
C GLY A 176 11.21 4.75 8.10
N ILE A 177 10.85 3.69 8.82
CA ILE A 177 10.59 3.77 10.27
C ILE A 177 11.86 4.22 11.00
N GLY A 178 13.02 3.63 10.70
CA GLY A 178 14.30 4.04 11.30
C GLY A 178 14.61 5.52 11.05
N LEU A 179 14.43 6.00 9.83
CA LEU A 179 14.64 7.39 9.46
C LEU A 179 13.68 8.35 10.20
N SER A 180 12.47 7.91 10.54
CA SER A 180 11.50 8.73 11.28
C SER A 180 11.98 9.11 12.70
N PHE A 181 12.88 8.34 13.29
CA PHE A 181 13.51 8.66 14.58
C PHE A 181 14.73 9.57 14.46
N THR A 182 15.16 9.89 13.23
CA THR A 182 16.33 10.74 12.97
C THR A 182 15.90 12.16 12.59
N LYS A 183 16.89 13.02 12.30
CA LYS A 183 16.65 14.36 11.76
C LYS A 183 16.04 14.35 10.34
N ALA A 184 16.00 13.20 9.67
CA ALA A 184 15.39 13.06 8.36
C ALA A 184 13.89 13.44 8.36
N LYS A 185 13.17 13.25 9.47
CA LYS A 185 11.78 13.72 9.62
C LYS A 185 11.59 15.22 9.39
N ASN A 186 12.63 16.03 9.60
CA ASN A 186 12.55 17.48 9.42
C ASN A 186 12.48 17.90 7.95
N PHE A 187 12.78 16.96 7.01
CA PHE A 187 12.57 17.19 5.58
C PHE A 187 11.10 17.27 5.18
N GLU A 188 10.16 16.91 6.09
CA GLU A 188 8.75 17.23 5.90
C GLU A 188 8.54 18.74 5.75
N GLY A 189 9.35 19.56 6.42
CA GLY A 189 9.32 21.02 6.28
C GLY A 189 9.62 21.56 4.89
N VAL A 190 10.29 20.78 4.04
CA VAL A 190 10.56 21.10 2.63
C VAL A 190 9.66 20.31 1.67
N GLY A 191 8.66 19.62 2.19
CA GLY A 191 7.64 18.94 1.41
C GLY A 191 8.02 17.52 0.98
N ALA A 192 8.80 16.79 1.80
CA ALA A 192 9.21 15.42 1.50
C ALA A 192 8.02 14.51 1.14
N SER A 193 6.92 14.57 1.90
CA SER A 193 5.69 13.79 1.65
C SER A 193 4.94 14.17 0.36
N LYS A 194 5.29 15.29 -0.27
CA LYS A 194 4.70 15.75 -1.54
C LYS A 194 5.51 15.37 -2.76
N ILE A 195 6.76 14.96 -2.55
CA ILE A 195 7.72 14.61 -3.60
C ILE A 195 7.80 13.08 -3.77
N GLY A 196 7.51 12.33 -2.69
CA GLY A 196 7.56 10.87 -2.65
C GLY A 196 6.38 10.13 -3.26
#